data_f20b3d8386a3cff2a2add8d3b101cda9
#
_entry.id   f20b3d8386a3cff2a2add8d3b101cda9
#
_cell.length_a   1.000
_cell.length_b   1.000
_cell.length_c   1.000
_cell.angle_alpha   90.00
_cell.angle_beta   90.00
_cell.angle_gamma   90.00
#
_symmetry.space_group_name_H-M   'P 1'
#
loop_
_entity.id
_entity.type
_entity.pdbx_description
1 polymer ?
#
loop_
_entity_poly.entity_id
_entity_poly.type
_entity_poly.pdbx_seq_one_letter_code
_entity_poly.pdbx_strand_id
1 'polypeptide(L)'
;LKSLQSNHDLLAQAGTHVPSPATYRGLFRDTLNAMYKTSASDGARDVLLDAVMGDSDADRVIFSDANFFRTPATAVVEGMLYPAAPVRMMRMAQLFPEDELQIFMGIRNPATLLPVLYDVSADKSPPQFWGDKDPLDVRWSDTLALLRDSAPEIPVTVWCNEDAPLIWGQIMREMAGLPTMAPLDGEFDLLETIMRPEGMKRFKSYLASH
;
A
#
# COMPACT_ATOMS: atom_id res chain seq x y z
N LEU A 1 8.09 -1.33 -4.77
CA LEU A 1 8.34 -2.77 -4.69
C LEU A 1 9.74 -3.15 -5.20
N LYS A 2 10.16 -2.67 -6.38
CA LYS A 2 11.51 -2.94 -6.91
C LYS A 2 12.60 -2.66 -5.89
N SER A 3 12.60 -1.47 -5.29
CA SER A 3 13.58 -1.05 -4.29
C SER A 3 13.58 -1.95 -3.04
N LEU A 4 12.44 -2.50 -2.62
CA LEU A 4 12.40 -3.52 -1.56
C LEU A 4 13.03 -4.84 -2.03
N GLN A 5 12.71 -5.29 -3.24
CA GLN A 5 13.24 -6.53 -3.79
C GLN A 5 14.76 -6.49 -4.05
N SER A 6 15.33 -5.31 -4.36
CA SER A 6 16.80 -5.17 -4.50
C SER A 6 17.53 -5.30 -3.16
N ASN A 7 16.83 -5.21 -2.03
CA ASN A 7 17.38 -5.42 -0.69
C ASN A 7 17.10 -6.81 -0.11
N HIS A 8 16.82 -7.80 -0.96
CA HIS A 8 16.37 -9.13 -0.55
C HIS A 8 17.24 -9.74 0.58
N ASP A 9 18.56 -9.72 0.46
CA ASP A 9 19.45 -10.35 1.43
C ASP A 9 19.42 -9.62 2.79
N LEU A 10 19.38 -8.29 2.77
CA LEU A 10 19.24 -7.48 3.98
C LEU A 10 17.91 -7.73 4.68
N LEU A 11 16.82 -7.78 3.90
CA LEU A 11 15.47 -8.03 4.41
C LEU A 11 15.35 -9.44 4.99
N ALA A 12 15.90 -10.45 4.31
CA ALA A 12 15.93 -11.83 4.81
C ALA A 12 16.70 -11.95 6.13
N GLN A 13 17.85 -11.26 6.26
CA GLN A 13 18.59 -11.22 7.53
C GLN A 13 17.81 -10.54 8.65
N ALA A 14 16.91 -9.62 8.33
CA ALA A 14 16.00 -8.97 9.27
C ALA A 14 14.68 -9.72 9.48
N GLY A 15 14.56 -10.96 9.01
CA GLY A 15 13.34 -11.76 9.14
C GLY A 15 12.18 -11.25 8.29
N THR A 16 12.43 -10.48 7.23
CA THR A 16 11.39 -9.91 6.38
C THR A 16 11.42 -10.51 4.97
N HIS A 17 10.27 -11.01 4.51
CA HIS A 17 10.06 -11.56 3.17
C HIS A 17 9.21 -10.63 2.30
N VAL A 18 9.61 -10.45 1.05
CA VAL A 18 8.88 -9.66 0.04
C VAL A 18 8.55 -10.55 -1.15
N PRO A 19 7.40 -11.24 -1.13
CA PRO A 19 7.03 -12.17 -2.19
C PRO A 19 6.77 -11.47 -3.52
N SER A 20 6.84 -12.25 -4.61
CA SER A 20 6.46 -11.75 -5.93
C SER A 20 4.96 -11.45 -5.99
N PRO A 21 4.54 -10.26 -6.49
CA PRO A 21 3.11 -9.97 -6.64
C PRO A 21 2.32 -10.98 -7.47
N ALA A 22 2.98 -11.64 -8.39
CA ALA A 22 2.36 -12.66 -9.24
C ALA A 22 1.87 -13.88 -8.44
N THR A 23 2.50 -14.18 -7.30
CA THR A 23 2.13 -15.35 -6.47
C THR A 23 0.90 -15.09 -5.61
N TYR A 24 0.66 -13.87 -5.16
CA TYR A 24 -0.37 -13.62 -4.14
C TYR A 24 -1.52 -12.69 -4.57
N ARG A 25 -1.33 -11.73 -5.49
CA ARG A 25 -2.39 -10.74 -5.79
C ARG A 25 -3.70 -11.36 -6.27
N GLY A 26 -3.61 -12.38 -7.12
CA GLY A 26 -4.78 -13.13 -7.57
C GLY A 26 -5.44 -13.86 -6.41
N LEU A 27 -4.67 -14.60 -5.65
CA LEU A 27 -5.12 -15.40 -4.52
C LEU A 27 -5.76 -14.50 -3.45
N PHE A 28 -5.13 -13.40 -3.07
CA PHE A 28 -5.70 -12.42 -2.12
C PHE A 28 -7.04 -11.86 -2.61
N ARG A 29 -7.07 -11.40 -3.84
CA ARG A 29 -8.29 -10.84 -4.43
C ARG A 29 -9.43 -11.84 -4.38
N ASP A 30 -9.16 -13.09 -4.78
CA ASP A 30 -10.18 -14.13 -4.90
C ASP A 30 -10.65 -14.60 -3.51
N THR A 31 -9.74 -14.74 -2.54
CA THR A 31 -10.05 -15.03 -1.13
C THR A 31 -10.92 -13.93 -0.52
N LEU A 32 -10.47 -12.65 -0.60
CA LEU A 32 -11.23 -11.54 -0.05
C LEU A 32 -12.58 -11.35 -0.73
N ASN A 33 -12.69 -11.68 -2.02
CA ASN A 33 -13.97 -11.64 -2.73
C ASN A 33 -14.90 -12.79 -2.32
N ALA A 34 -14.37 -14.00 -2.10
CA ALA A 34 -15.17 -15.12 -1.57
C ALA A 34 -15.76 -14.79 -0.19
N MET A 35 -15.01 -14.09 0.65
CA MET A 35 -15.46 -13.63 1.97
C MET A 35 -16.60 -12.59 1.93
N TYR A 36 -17.03 -12.11 0.76
CA TYR A 36 -18.29 -11.34 0.64
C TYR A 36 -19.54 -12.20 0.79
N LYS A 37 -19.41 -13.50 0.57
CA LYS A 37 -20.54 -14.43 0.59
C LYS A 37 -20.50 -15.42 1.76
N THR A 38 -19.29 -15.73 2.25
CA THR A 38 -19.06 -16.71 3.32
C THR A 38 -17.91 -16.21 4.20
N SER A 39 -17.83 -16.69 5.43
CA SER A 39 -16.64 -16.50 6.27
C SER A 39 -15.40 -17.11 5.59
N ALA A 40 -14.20 -16.68 6.00
CA ALA A 40 -12.97 -17.35 5.58
C ALA A 40 -13.09 -18.84 5.92
N SER A 41 -12.65 -19.72 5.02
CA SER A 41 -12.54 -21.13 5.31
C SER A 41 -11.40 -21.36 6.31
N ASP A 42 -11.58 -22.36 7.18
CA ASP A 42 -10.47 -22.84 8.01
C ASP A 42 -9.30 -23.21 7.11
N GLY A 43 -8.13 -22.68 7.37
CA GLY A 43 -6.94 -22.88 6.53
C GLY A 43 -6.77 -21.93 5.32
N ALA A 44 -7.69 -20.98 5.07
CA ALA A 44 -7.50 -19.99 3.98
C ALA A 44 -6.22 -19.14 4.18
N ARG A 45 -5.90 -18.81 5.43
CA ARG A 45 -4.64 -18.18 5.83
C ARG A 45 -3.44 -19.02 5.44
N ASP A 46 -3.45 -20.31 5.82
CA ASP A 46 -2.32 -21.22 5.62
C ASP A 46 -2.06 -21.45 4.14
N VAL A 47 -3.11 -21.69 3.35
CA VAL A 47 -2.99 -21.79 1.88
C VAL A 47 -2.35 -20.56 1.26
N LEU A 48 -2.70 -19.38 1.78
CA LEU A 48 -2.16 -18.12 1.27
C LEU A 48 -0.70 -17.93 1.70
N LEU A 49 -0.36 -18.23 2.96
CA LEU A 49 1.00 -18.17 3.45
C LEU A 49 1.89 -19.20 2.78
N ASP A 50 1.46 -20.44 2.61
CA ASP A 50 2.20 -21.49 1.91
C ASP A 50 2.53 -21.05 0.47
N ALA A 51 1.59 -20.40 -0.22
CA ALA A 51 1.79 -19.93 -1.58
C ALA A 51 2.85 -18.81 -1.70
N VAL A 52 3.10 -18.06 -0.62
CA VAL A 52 3.99 -16.87 -0.65
C VAL A 52 5.30 -17.08 0.09
N MET A 53 5.34 -17.91 1.11
CA MET A 53 6.54 -18.14 1.94
C MET A 53 7.57 -19.01 1.24
N GLY A 54 7.15 -20.03 0.50
CA GLY A 54 8.09 -21.02 -0.06
C GLY A 54 8.98 -21.58 1.04
N ASP A 55 10.30 -21.48 0.87
CA ASP A 55 11.30 -21.92 1.86
C ASP A 55 11.70 -20.81 2.86
N SER A 56 10.98 -19.67 2.88
CA SER A 56 11.28 -18.55 3.76
C SER A 56 10.78 -18.79 5.18
N ASP A 57 11.64 -18.56 6.17
CA ASP A 57 11.33 -18.60 7.61
C ASP A 57 11.25 -17.17 8.18
N ALA A 58 10.55 -16.29 7.49
CA ALA A 58 10.45 -14.90 7.85
C ALA A 58 9.32 -14.64 8.86
N ASP A 59 9.60 -13.74 9.82
CA ASP A 59 8.63 -13.29 10.84
C ASP A 59 7.69 -12.20 10.28
N ARG A 60 8.09 -11.54 9.18
CA ARG A 60 7.34 -10.45 8.54
C ARG A 60 7.22 -10.68 7.05
N VAL A 61 6.01 -10.48 6.52
CA VAL A 61 5.76 -10.54 5.07
C VAL A 61 5.19 -9.22 4.58
N ILE A 62 5.78 -8.66 3.52
CA ILE A 62 5.32 -7.41 2.91
C ILE A 62 4.53 -7.71 1.64
N PHE A 63 3.24 -7.48 1.66
CA PHE A 63 2.38 -7.53 0.49
C PHE A 63 2.21 -6.15 -0.12
N SER A 64 2.38 -6.03 -1.42
CA SER A 64 2.20 -4.78 -2.16
C SER A 64 1.14 -4.92 -3.23
N ASP A 65 0.04 -4.20 -3.08
CA ASP A 65 -1.03 -4.16 -4.08
C ASP A 65 -1.63 -2.75 -4.18
N ALA A 66 -1.42 -2.11 -5.34
CA ALA A 66 -1.98 -0.79 -5.61
C ALA A 66 -3.53 -0.81 -5.70
N ASN A 67 -4.12 -1.99 -5.91
CA ASN A 67 -5.57 -2.17 -6.02
C ASN A 67 -6.18 -2.82 -4.77
N PHE A 68 -5.43 -2.87 -3.67
CA PHE A 68 -5.88 -3.55 -2.44
C PHE A 68 -7.27 -3.10 -2.00
N PHE A 69 -7.51 -1.81 -1.90
CA PHE A 69 -8.85 -1.31 -1.54
C PHE A 69 -9.81 -1.32 -2.74
N ARG A 70 -9.40 -0.87 -3.90
CA ARG A 70 -10.15 -0.89 -5.17
C ARG A 70 -9.24 -0.50 -6.34
N THR A 71 -9.69 -0.85 -7.55
CA THR A 71 -9.07 -0.34 -8.79
C THR A 71 -9.33 1.16 -8.93
N PRO A 72 -8.48 1.91 -9.65
CA PRO A 72 -8.69 3.34 -9.89
C PRO A 72 -10.08 3.67 -10.42
N ALA A 73 -10.62 2.88 -11.35
CA ALA A 73 -11.96 3.09 -11.92
C ALA A 73 -13.11 2.97 -10.90
N THR A 74 -12.88 2.37 -9.74
CA THR A 74 -13.89 2.18 -8.69
C THR A 74 -13.46 2.79 -7.35
N ALA A 75 -12.40 3.59 -7.36
CA ALA A 75 -11.85 4.22 -6.17
C ALA A 75 -12.74 5.32 -5.59
N VAL A 76 -13.55 5.97 -6.43
CA VAL A 76 -14.52 7.01 -6.01
C VAL A 76 -15.92 6.54 -6.31
N VAL A 77 -16.80 6.62 -5.32
CA VAL A 77 -18.23 6.37 -5.44
C VAL A 77 -18.98 7.44 -4.65
N GLU A 78 -19.86 8.17 -5.32
CA GLU A 78 -20.67 9.23 -4.71
C GLU A 78 -19.82 10.23 -3.90
N GLY A 79 -18.70 10.64 -4.47
CA GLY A 79 -17.76 11.59 -3.86
C GLY A 79 -17.02 11.08 -2.62
N MET A 80 -16.99 9.76 -2.39
CA MET A 80 -16.22 9.16 -1.32
C MET A 80 -15.03 8.38 -1.89
N LEU A 81 -13.83 8.61 -1.35
CA LEU A 81 -12.63 7.86 -1.69
C LEU A 81 -12.67 6.48 -1.00
N TYR A 82 -12.50 5.43 -1.78
CA TYR A 82 -12.36 4.04 -1.30
C TYR A 82 -13.42 3.59 -0.28
N PRO A 83 -14.74 3.77 -0.54
CA PRO A 83 -15.78 3.45 0.44
C PRO A 83 -15.84 1.97 0.83
N ALA A 84 -15.23 1.08 0.05
CA ALA A 84 -15.12 -0.34 0.36
C ALA A 84 -13.90 -0.70 1.24
N ALA A 85 -13.03 0.27 1.55
CA ALA A 85 -11.83 0.02 2.33
C ALA A 85 -12.11 -0.54 3.75
N PRO A 86 -13.11 -0.04 4.50
CA PRO A 86 -13.48 -0.61 5.80
C PRO A 86 -13.78 -2.10 5.76
N VAL A 87 -14.55 -2.54 4.78
CA VAL A 87 -14.90 -3.95 4.63
C VAL A 87 -13.68 -4.81 4.28
N ARG A 88 -12.74 -4.25 3.50
CA ARG A 88 -11.47 -4.93 3.20
C ARG A 88 -10.60 -5.09 4.45
N MET A 89 -10.52 -4.06 5.29
CA MET A 89 -9.80 -4.10 6.56
C MET A 89 -10.36 -5.18 7.50
N MET A 90 -11.68 -5.18 7.73
CA MET A 90 -12.32 -6.20 8.57
C MET A 90 -12.06 -7.62 8.06
N ARG A 91 -12.02 -7.83 6.74
CA ARG A 91 -11.73 -9.15 6.18
C ARG A 91 -10.27 -9.54 6.33
N MET A 92 -9.36 -8.60 6.24
CA MET A 92 -7.96 -8.86 6.55
C MET A 92 -7.80 -9.31 8.01
N ALA A 93 -8.44 -8.62 8.96
CA ALA A 93 -8.44 -9.03 10.35
C ALA A 93 -9.03 -10.45 10.54
N GLN A 94 -10.10 -10.78 9.82
CA GLN A 94 -10.70 -12.13 9.87
C GLN A 94 -9.85 -13.22 9.20
N LEU A 95 -9.10 -12.86 8.16
CA LEU A 95 -8.22 -13.80 7.46
C LEU A 95 -6.95 -14.11 8.25
N PHE A 96 -6.48 -13.14 9.03
CA PHE A 96 -5.25 -13.21 9.81
C PHE A 96 -5.51 -12.91 11.30
N PRO A 97 -6.32 -13.75 11.99
CA PRO A 97 -6.79 -13.43 13.34
C PRO A 97 -5.70 -13.47 14.42
N GLU A 98 -4.59 -14.16 14.16
CA GLU A 98 -3.47 -14.34 15.09
C GLU A 98 -2.21 -13.56 14.67
N ASP A 99 -2.28 -12.85 13.53
CA ASP A 99 -1.15 -12.13 12.98
C ASP A 99 -1.25 -10.62 13.29
N GLU A 100 -0.11 -9.98 13.50
CA GLU A 100 -0.04 -8.53 13.57
C GLU A 100 -0.10 -7.92 12.17
N LEU A 101 -1.19 -7.25 11.88
CA LEU A 101 -1.40 -6.55 10.62
C LEU A 101 -0.99 -5.08 10.74
N GLN A 102 -0.35 -4.56 9.71
CA GLN A 102 -0.04 -3.14 9.55
C GLN A 102 -0.35 -2.72 8.12
N ILE A 103 -1.00 -1.58 7.95
CA ILE A 103 -1.28 -1.01 6.63
C ILE A 103 -0.39 0.20 6.38
N PHE A 104 0.25 0.21 5.22
CA PHE A 104 1.07 1.30 4.73
C PHE A 104 0.43 1.90 3.48
N MET A 105 0.15 3.21 3.51
CA MET A 105 -0.66 3.85 2.48
C MET A 105 -0.13 5.23 2.09
N GLY A 106 0.24 5.40 0.81
CA GLY A 106 0.49 6.71 0.24
C GLY A 106 -0.82 7.37 -0.16
N ILE A 107 -1.09 8.56 0.36
CA ILE A 107 -2.20 9.41 -0.06
C ILE A 107 -1.70 10.51 -0.99
N ARG A 108 -2.50 10.86 -1.99
CA ARG A 108 -2.18 11.91 -2.95
C ARG A 108 -3.13 13.09 -2.76
N ASN A 109 -2.64 14.31 -3.05
CA ASN A 109 -3.49 15.50 -3.04
C ASN A 109 -4.77 15.27 -3.85
N PRO A 110 -5.98 15.39 -3.26
CA PRO A 110 -7.24 15.16 -3.96
C PRO A 110 -7.38 15.99 -5.22
N ALA A 111 -6.92 17.24 -5.24
CA ALA A 111 -7.00 18.11 -6.40
C ALA A 111 -6.25 17.56 -7.64
N THR A 112 -5.22 16.74 -7.43
CA THR A 112 -4.47 16.10 -8.53
C THR A 112 -4.87 14.63 -8.73
N LEU A 113 -5.44 13.98 -7.73
CA LEU A 113 -5.89 12.60 -7.80
C LEU A 113 -7.24 12.45 -8.48
N LEU A 114 -8.22 13.26 -8.07
CA LEU A 114 -9.61 13.11 -8.51
C LEU A 114 -9.80 13.24 -10.02
N PRO A 115 -9.16 14.19 -10.74
CA PRO A 115 -9.23 14.25 -12.20
C PRO A 115 -8.75 12.95 -12.86
N VAL A 116 -7.62 12.40 -12.38
CA VAL A 116 -7.06 11.14 -12.93
C VAL A 116 -8.01 9.96 -12.67
N LEU A 117 -8.61 9.88 -11.48
CA LEU A 117 -9.57 8.83 -11.16
C LEU A 117 -10.86 8.98 -11.99
N TYR A 118 -11.30 10.20 -12.26
CA TYR A 118 -12.45 10.45 -13.11
C TYR A 118 -12.20 10.02 -14.56
N ASP A 119 -11.04 10.35 -15.12
CA ASP A 119 -10.65 9.97 -16.49
C ASP A 119 -10.66 8.44 -16.69
N VAL A 120 -10.13 7.68 -15.72
CA VAL A 120 -10.13 6.21 -15.79
C VAL A 120 -11.47 5.57 -15.42
N SER A 121 -12.45 6.39 -15.00
CA SER A 121 -13.81 5.97 -14.66
C SER A 121 -14.80 6.34 -15.76
N ALA A 122 -14.37 6.31 -17.03
CA ALA A 122 -15.10 6.82 -18.19
C ALA A 122 -16.54 6.25 -18.37
N ASP A 123 -16.81 5.08 -17.78
CA ASP A 123 -18.14 4.46 -17.81
C ASP A 123 -19.10 5.07 -16.77
N LYS A 124 -18.62 5.94 -15.87
CA LYS A 124 -19.45 6.58 -14.85
C LYS A 124 -19.93 7.96 -15.32
N SER A 125 -21.21 8.22 -15.16
CA SER A 125 -21.71 9.58 -15.27
C SER A 125 -21.21 10.43 -14.08
N PRO A 126 -21.13 11.78 -14.24
CA PRO A 126 -20.77 12.66 -13.12
C PRO A 126 -21.53 12.39 -11.82
N PRO A 127 -22.87 12.18 -11.82
CA PRO A 127 -23.59 11.84 -10.59
C PRO A 127 -23.16 10.52 -9.94
N GLN A 128 -22.79 9.52 -10.73
CA GLN A 128 -22.30 8.24 -10.18
C GLN A 128 -20.91 8.36 -9.57
N PHE A 129 -20.11 9.31 -10.04
CA PHE A 129 -18.77 9.55 -9.51
C PHE A 129 -18.80 10.49 -8.31
N TRP A 130 -19.52 11.63 -8.43
CA TRP A 130 -19.53 12.69 -7.42
C TRP A 130 -20.69 12.56 -6.42
N GLY A 131 -21.80 11.91 -6.79
CA GLY A 131 -23.04 12.02 -6.05
C GLY A 131 -23.53 13.47 -6.02
N ASP A 132 -24.02 13.88 -4.85
CA ASP A 132 -24.40 15.27 -4.56
C ASP A 132 -23.29 16.06 -3.87
N LYS A 133 -22.05 15.49 -3.79
CA LYS A 133 -20.93 16.14 -3.10
C LYS A 133 -20.19 17.11 -4.01
N ASP A 134 -19.77 18.24 -3.44
CA ASP A 134 -18.78 19.10 -4.08
C ASP A 134 -17.42 18.35 -4.11
N PRO A 135 -16.75 18.27 -5.27
CA PRO A 135 -15.40 17.72 -5.36
C PRO A 135 -14.39 18.33 -4.37
N LEU A 136 -14.61 19.57 -3.96
CA LEU A 136 -13.78 20.27 -2.96
C LEU A 136 -13.97 19.75 -1.54
N ASP A 137 -15.05 19.03 -1.28
CA ASP A 137 -15.33 18.42 0.03
C ASP A 137 -14.80 16.98 0.16
N VAL A 138 -14.24 16.41 -0.91
CA VAL A 138 -13.66 15.06 -0.87
C VAL A 138 -12.36 15.07 -0.08
N ARG A 139 -12.30 14.32 1.01
CA ARG A 139 -11.18 14.33 1.96
C ARG A 139 -10.69 12.94 2.29
N TRP A 140 -9.37 12.80 2.38
CA TRP A 140 -8.75 11.58 2.90
C TRP A 140 -9.07 11.32 4.37
N SER A 141 -9.27 12.37 5.17
CA SER A 141 -9.64 12.23 6.59
C SER A 141 -10.87 11.35 6.78
N ASP A 142 -11.86 11.44 5.88
CA ASP A 142 -13.09 10.65 5.98
C ASP A 142 -12.81 9.16 5.76
N THR A 143 -12.00 8.85 4.75
CA THR A 143 -11.57 7.47 4.49
C THR A 143 -10.72 6.92 5.64
N LEU A 144 -9.76 7.71 6.15
CA LEU A 144 -8.89 7.27 7.25
C LEU A 144 -9.65 7.08 8.56
N ALA A 145 -10.66 7.93 8.83
CA ALA A 145 -11.55 7.73 9.97
C ALA A 145 -12.32 6.41 9.87
N LEU A 146 -12.89 6.12 8.69
CA LEU A 146 -13.59 4.86 8.45
C LEU A 146 -12.68 3.64 8.59
N LEU A 147 -11.43 3.71 8.12
CA LEU A 147 -10.45 2.62 8.29
C LEU A 147 -10.15 2.37 9.76
N ARG A 148 -9.82 3.42 10.51
CA ARG A 148 -9.54 3.33 11.94
C ARG A 148 -10.74 2.79 12.73
N ASP A 149 -11.94 3.24 12.42
CA ASP A 149 -13.16 2.86 13.16
C ASP A 149 -13.61 1.43 12.84
N SER A 150 -13.25 0.91 11.65
CA SER A 150 -13.62 -0.46 11.22
C SER A 150 -12.67 -1.56 11.70
N ALA A 151 -11.41 -1.22 11.94
CA ALA A 151 -10.39 -2.15 12.41
C ALA A 151 -9.35 -1.39 13.26
N PRO A 152 -9.74 -0.97 14.49
CA PRO A 152 -8.90 -0.13 15.34
C PRO A 152 -7.61 -0.83 15.80
N GLU A 153 -7.59 -2.16 15.74
CA GLU A 153 -6.42 -2.98 16.06
C GLU A 153 -5.36 -2.97 14.96
N ILE A 154 -5.71 -2.56 13.73
CA ILE A 154 -4.77 -2.52 12.61
C ILE A 154 -4.23 -1.09 12.44
N PRO A 155 -2.97 -0.81 12.81
CA PRO A 155 -2.38 0.50 12.60
C PRO A 155 -2.25 0.82 11.11
N VAL A 156 -2.56 2.07 10.74
CA VAL A 156 -2.45 2.59 9.39
C VAL A 156 -1.39 3.69 9.36
N THR A 157 -0.26 3.42 8.75
CA THR A 157 0.79 4.41 8.50
C THR A 157 0.54 5.10 7.17
N VAL A 158 0.48 6.43 7.19
CA VAL A 158 0.11 7.23 6.01
C VAL A 158 1.19 8.26 5.71
N TRP A 159 1.50 8.46 4.43
CA TRP A 159 2.38 9.55 3.98
C TRP A 159 1.80 10.27 2.76
N CYS A 160 2.20 11.53 2.56
CA CYS A 160 1.90 12.25 1.33
C CYS A 160 2.73 11.67 0.17
N ASN A 161 2.07 11.21 -0.87
CA ASN A 161 2.77 10.60 -2.03
C ASN A 161 3.71 11.59 -2.72
N GLU A 162 3.42 12.88 -2.63
CA GLU A 162 4.24 13.97 -3.13
C GLU A 162 5.60 14.06 -2.41
N ASP A 163 5.65 13.64 -1.13
CA ASP A 163 6.88 13.61 -0.33
C ASP A 163 7.67 12.30 -0.49
N ALA A 164 7.04 11.27 -1.06
CA ALA A 164 7.64 9.94 -1.20
C ALA A 164 9.06 9.95 -1.81
N PRO A 165 9.40 10.80 -2.82
CA PRO A 165 10.75 10.86 -3.35
C PRO A 165 11.83 11.21 -2.32
N LEU A 166 11.50 11.98 -1.29
CA LEU A 166 12.43 12.43 -0.24
C LEU A 166 12.48 11.48 0.95
N ILE A 167 11.39 10.77 1.23
CA ILE A 167 11.23 9.90 2.42
C ILE A 167 11.16 8.41 2.05
N TRP A 168 11.45 8.05 0.79
CA TRP A 168 11.30 6.67 0.32
C TRP A 168 12.12 5.66 1.12
N GLY A 169 13.36 5.98 1.44
CA GLY A 169 14.21 5.15 2.30
C GLY A 169 13.60 4.96 3.70
N GLN A 170 13.02 6.01 4.29
CA GLN A 170 12.33 5.92 5.57
C GLN A 170 11.10 5.01 5.49
N ILE A 171 10.28 5.15 4.45
CA ILE A 171 9.10 4.30 4.22
C ILE A 171 9.51 2.83 4.11
N MET A 172 10.58 2.53 3.35
CA MET A 172 11.06 1.15 3.20
C MET A 172 11.55 0.55 4.54
N ARG A 173 12.30 1.33 5.33
CA ARG A 173 12.78 0.88 6.65
C ARG A 173 11.62 0.59 7.60
N GLU A 174 10.63 1.47 7.63
CA GLU A 174 9.44 1.31 8.47
C GLU A 174 8.64 0.07 8.07
N MET A 175 8.35 -0.12 6.78
CA MET A 175 7.66 -1.31 6.29
C MET A 175 8.41 -2.61 6.61
N ALA A 176 9.74 -2.56 6.54
CA ALA A 176 10.58 -3.73 6.73
C ALA A 176 10.98 -3.98 8.19
N GLY A 177 10.60 -3.11 9.12
CA GLY A 177 11.03 -3.22 10.52
C GLY A 177 12.54 -3.01 10.71
N LEU A 178 13.19 -2.26 9.81
CA LEU A 178 14.62 -2.02 9.86
C LEU A 178 14.98 -0.81 10.75
N PRO A 179 16.18 -0.79 11.35
CA PRO A 179 16.68 0.40 12.03
C PRO A 179 16.68 1.64 11.11
N THR A 180 16.45 2.82 11.69
CA THR A 180 16.33 4.09 10.95
C THR A 180 17.54 4.38 10.04
N MET A 181 18.73 3.93 10.41
CA MET A 181 19.98 4.16 9.68
C MET A 181 20.46 2.93 8.90
N ALA A 182 19.63 1.88 8.76
CA ALA A 182 20.02 0.72 7.96
C ALA A 182 20.28 1.15 6.50
N PRO A 183 21.42 0.78 5.92
CA PRO A 183 21.71 1.11 4.53
C PRO A 183 20.73 0.37 3.62
N LEU A 184 20.19 1.07 2.64
CA LEU A 184 19.24 0.50 1.67
C LEU A 184 19.66 0.86 0.26
N ASP A 185 19.69 -0.14 -0.62
CA ASP A 185 19.77 0.10 -2.05
C ASP A 185 18.46 0.70 -2.55
N GLY A 186 18.56 1.70 -3.43
CA GLY A 186 17.39 2.31 -4.04
C GLY A 186 16.61 3.27 -3.14
N GLU A 187 17.18 3.72 -2.01
CA GLU A 187 16.50 4.69 -1.12
C GLU A 187 16.16 6.02 -1.83
N PHE A 188 16.86 6.33 -2.91
CA PHE A 188 16.62 7.52 -3.74
C PHE A 188 16.03 7.21 -5.12
N ASP A 189 15.59 5.96 -5.40
CA ASP A 189 15.04 5.58 -6.70
C ASP A 189 13.92 6.52 -7.18
N LEU A 190 13.02 6.92 -6.27
CA LEU A 190 11.94 7.84 -6.61
C LEU A 190 12.45 9.25 -6.86
N LEU A 191 13.44 9.70 -6.09
CA LEU A 191 14.07 11.02 -6.28
C LEU A 191 14.79 11.10 -7.64
N GLU A 192 15.44 10.01 -8.06
CA GLU A 192 16.09 9.93 -9.37
C GLU A 192 15.10 10.11 -10.54
N THR A 193 13.84 9.73 -10.37
CA THR A 193 12.83 9.90 -11.44
C THR A 193 12.43 11.34 -11.69
N ILE A 194 12.61 12.24 -10.71
CA ILE A 194 12.18 13.65 -10.77
C ILE A 194 13.33 14.63 -10.81
N MET A 195 14.55 14.23 -10.40
CA MET A 195 15.73 15.07 -10.46
C MET A 195 16.43 14.97 -11.82
N ARG A 196 17.05 16.09 -12.22
CA ARG A 196 17.98 16.07 -13.36
C ARG A 196 19.24 15.27 -13.00
N PRO A 197 19.88 14.55 -13.96
CA PRO A 197 21.08 13.72 -13.68
C PRO A 197 22.22 14.47 -12.98
N GLU A 198 22.47 15.73 -13.38
CA GLU A 198 23.52 16.56 -12.77
C GLU A 198 23.19 16.93 -11.31
N GLY A 199 21.91 17.19 -11.03
CA GLY A 199 21.42 17.45 -9.67
C GLY A 199 21.60 16.22 -8.78
N MET A 200 21.21 15.06 -9.29
CA MET A 200 21.35 13.79 -8.56
C MET A 200 22.82 13.42 -8.30
N LYS A 201 23.71 13.67 -9.27
CA LYS A 201 25.14 13.46 -9.08
C LYS A 201 25.70 14.34 -7.95
N ARG A 202 25.33 15.61 -7.91
CA ARG A 202 25.76 16.55 -6.84
C ARG A 202 25.20 16.11 -5.48
N PHE A 203 23.94 15.69 -5.43
CA PHE A 203 23.30 15.20 -4.22
C PHE A 203 24.02 13.97 -3.66
N LYS A 204 24.26 12.94 -4.50
CA LYS A 204 25.02 11.74 -4.09
C LYS A 204 26.43 12.08 -3.63
N SER A 205 27.11 13.00 -4.30
CA SER A 205 28.45 13.47 -3.89
C SER A 205 28.43 14.18 -2.53
N TYR A 206 27.41 14.96 -2.24
CA TYR A 206 27.21 15.60 -0.95
C TYR A 206 27.02 14.56 0.17
N LEU A 207 26.13 13.58 -0.03
CA LEU A 207 25.87 12.52 0.95
C LEU A 207 27.13 11.67 1.24
N ALA A 208 27.96 11.42 0.23
CA ALA A 208 29.21 10.66 0.41
C ALA A 208 30.31 11.41 1.19
N SER A 209 30.16 12.73 1.37
CA SER A 209 31.14 13.61 2.04
C SER A 209 30.71 14.05 3.45
N HIS A 210 29.52 13.67 3.89
CA HIS A 210 28.93 14.02 5.19
C HIS A 210 28.32 12.80 5.87
#